data_ce8e9061197cd537901b43000fa0f4ad
#
_entry.id   ce8e9061197cd537901b43000fa0f4ad
#
_cell.length_a   1.000
_cell.length_b   1.000
_cell.length_c   1.000
_cell.angle_alpha   90.00
_cell.angle_beta   90.00
_cell.angle_gamma   90.00
#
_symmetry.space_group_name_H-M   'P 1'
#
loop_
_entity.id
_entity.type
_entity.pdbx_description
1 polymer ?
#
loop_
_entity_poly.entity_id
_entity_poly.type
_entity_poly.pdbx_seq_one_letter_code
_entity_poly.pdbx_strand_id
1 'polypeptide(L)'
;MPGVNFQLVREQITMQAVLQQLQFEAIVQRGDQWRGPCPVHGSKNPRSRSFSVNVRLGRYHCFVCGSRGHAVELWSAVRGVNLHAAAVELCQLLGVEVPWVRRW
;
A
#
# COMPACT_ATOMS: atom_id res chain seq x y z
N MET A 1 -8.67 9.91 -21.88
CA MET A 1 -8.99 9.19 -20.64
C MET A 1 -8.78 10.06 -19.44
N PRO A 2 -9.71 10.11 -18.50
CA PRO A 2 -9.47 10.83 -17.25
C PRO A 2 -8.39 10.13 -16.44
N GLY A 3 -7.52 10.90 -15.83
CA GLY A 3 -6.53 10.40 -14.90
C GLY A 3 -7.13 10.20 -13.52
N VAL A 4 -6.43 9.45 -12.67
CA VAL A 4 -6.80 9.27 -11.28
C VAL A 4 -6.20 10.40 -10.45
N ASN A 5 -6.99 10.97 -9.55
CA ASN A 5 -6.49 11.96 -8.59
C ASN A 5 -5.84 11.21 -7.41
N PHE A 6 -4.52 11.00 -7.48
CA PHE A 6 -3.79 10.24 -6.48
C PHE A 6 -3.79 10.92 -5.11
N GLN A 7 -3.90 12.24 -5.05
CA GLN A 7 -3.99 12.93 -3.76
C GLN A 7 -5.25 12.52 -3.01
N LEU A 8 -6.40 12.49 -3.71
CA LEU A 8 -7.65 12.04 -3.10
C LEU A 8 -7.63 10.56 -2.75
N VAL A 9 -6.97 9.73 -3.58
CA VAL A 9 -6.81 8.32 -3.27
C VAL A 9 -6.04 8.15 -1.96
N ARG A 10 -4.96 8.90 -1.76
CA ARG A 10 -4.17 8.86 -0.51
C ARG A 10 -4.98 9.26 0.71
N GLU A 11 -5.90 10.20 0.54
CA GLU A 11 -6.78 10.64 1.63
C GLU A 11 -7.84 9.61 1.99
N GLN A 12 -8.35 8.88 0.98
CA GLN A 12 -9.45 7.93 1.16
C GLN A 12 -8.97 6.52 1.48
N ILE A 13 -7.78 6.12 0.99
CA ILE A 13 -7.25 4.77 1.15
C ILE A 13 -6.07 4.80 2.10
N THR A 14 -6.27 4.22 3.28
CA THR A 14 -5.25 4.19 4.32
C THR A 14 -4.28 3.03 4.09
N MET A 15 -3.06 3.16 4.62
CA MET A 15 -2.09 2.07 4.60
C MET A 15 -2.63 0.85 5.34
N GLN A 16 -3.34 1.04 6.46
CA GLN A 16 -3.93 -0.05 7.21
C GLN A 16 -4.92 -0.86 6.38
N ALA A 17 -5.76 -0.19 5.57
CA ALA A 17 -6.72 -0.85 4.71
C ALA A 17 -6.02 -1.73 3.66
N VAL A 18 -4.93 -1.23 3.08
CA VAL A 18 -4.12 -1.99 2.10
C VAL A 18 -3.47 -3.19 2.77
N LEU A 19 -2.88 -3.00 3.95
CA LEU A 19 -2.26 -4.10 4.70
C LEU A 19 -3.27 -5.19 5.04
N GLN A 20 -4.51 -4.82 5.37
CA GLN A 20 -5.59 -5.77 5.61
C GLN A 20 -5.89 -6.59 4.35
N GLN A 21 -5.99 -5.94 3.20
CA GLN A 21 -6.23 -6.63 1.93
C GLN A 21 -5.11 -7.60 1.59
N LEU A 22 -3.87 -7.26 1.97
CA LEU A 22 -2.70 -8.11 1.75
C LEU A 22 -2.54 -9.19 2.82
N GLN A 23 -3.38 -9.19 3.84
CA GLN A 23 -3.29 -10.10 4.99
C GLN A 23 -1.94 -10.00 5.70
N PHE A 24 -1.42 -8.78 5.78
CA PHE A 24 -0.13 -8.53 6.43
C PHE A 24 -0.26 -8.67 7.94
N GLU A 25 0.66 -9.46 8.53
CA GLU A 25 0.74 -9.64 9.98
C GLU A 25 2.04 -9.03 10.49
N ALA A 26 1.92 -7.95 11.25
CA ALA A 26 3.09 -7.32 11.85
C ALA A 26 3.63 -8.17 13.00
N ILE A 27 4.95 -8.38 13.00
CA ILE A 27 5.64 -9.05 14.10
C ILE A 27 5.87 -8.08 15.25
N VAL A 28 6.17 -6.81 14.90
CA VAL A 28 6.42 -5.75 15.87
C VAL A 28 5.49 -4.59 15.55
N GLN A 29 4.80 -4.09 16.57
CA GLN A 29 4.00 -2.87 16.49
C GLN A 29 4.44 -1.94 17.62
N ARG A 30 5.01 -0.81 17.26
CA ARG A 30 5.39 0.24 18.23
C ARG A 30 4.72 1.53 17.78
N GLY A 31 3.56 1.83 18.38
CA GLY A 31 2.76 2.96 17.97
C GLY A 31 2.35 2.83 16.50
N ASP A 32 2.72 3.80 15.69
CA ASP A 32 2.40 3.83 14.25
C ASP A 32 3.42 3.06 13.40
N GLN A 33 4.51 2.59 13.99
CA GLN A 33 5.58 1.91 13.27
C GLN A 33 5.43 0.40 13.41
N TRP A 34 5.16 -0.28 12.30
CA TRP A 34 4.96 -1.72 12.26
C TRP A 34 6.05 -2.37 11.42
N ARG A 35 6.48 -3.57 11.81
CA ARG A 35 7.48 -4.32 11.06
C ARG A 35 7.04 -5.78 10.91
N GLY A 36 7.43 -6.39 9.78
CA GLY A 36 7.09 -7.77 9.50
C GLY A 36 7.67 -8.26 8.18
N PRO A 37 7.21 -9.44 7.70
CA PRO A 37 7.65 -9.98 6.41
C PRO A 37 7.14 -9.11 5.25
N CYS A 38 7.99 -8.86 4.27
CA CYS A 38 7.64 -8.02 3.14
C CYS A 38 6.65 -8.72 2.20
N PRO A 39 5.49 -8.12 1.92
CA PRO A 39 4.54 -8.71 0.98
C PRO A 39 4.94 -8.54 -0.48
N VAL A 40 5.87 -7.61 -0.80
CA VAL A 40 6.29 -7.34 -2.17
C VAL A 40 7.14 -8.48 -2.72
N HIS A 41 8.22 -8.84 -2.01
CA HIS A 41 9.06 -9.94 -2.45
C HIS A 41 8.64 -11.30 -1.85
N GLY A 42 7.56 -11.31 -1.09
CA GLY A 42 7.00 -12.53 -0.54
C GLY A 42 7.95 -13.27 0.38
N SER A 43 8.44 -12.60 1.42
CA SER A 43 9.36 -13.22 2.38
C SER A 43 8.75 -14.51 2.94
N LYS A 44 9.51 -15.62 2.84
CA LYS A 44 9.07 -16.91 3.35
C LYS A 44 9.34 -17.08 4.84
N ASN A 45 10.12 -16.18 5.43
CA ASN A 45 10.42 -16.21 6.85
C ASN A 45 9.38 -15.41 7.62
N PRO A 46 8.49 -16.08 8.39
CA PRO A 46 7.44 -15.36 9.12
C PRO A 46 7.98 -14.47 10.25
N ARG A 47 9.25 -14.61 10.59
CA ARG A 47 9.91 -13.76 11.60
C ARG A 47 10.69 -12.62 10.98
N SER A 48 10.64 -12.47 9.64
CA SER A 48 11.35 -11.40 8.95
C SER A 48 10.82 -10.03 9.38
N ARG A 49 11.74 -9.08 9.58
CA ARG A 49 11.43 -7.69 9.91
C ARG A 49 11.92 -6.75 8.81
N SER A 50 12.06 -7.27 7.60
CA SER A 50 12.57 -6.49 6.47
C SER A 50 11.61 -5.38 6.04
N PHE A 51 10.31 -5.56 6.26
CA PHE A 51 9.29 -4.58 5.88
C PHE A 51 8.96 -3.68 7.06
N SER A 52 9.12 -2.37 6.82
CA SER A 52 8.79 -1.35 7.81
C SER A 52 7.69 -0.45 7.25
N VAL A 53 6.66 -0.18 8.03
CA VAL A 53 5.56 0.65 7.61
C VAL A 53 5.16 1.60 8.72
N ASN A 54 4.94 2.89 8.36
CA ASN A 54 4.35 3.86 9.27
C ASN A 54 2.90 4.04 8.84
N VAL A 55 1.97 3.49 9.64
CA VAL A 55 0.55 3.46 9.28
C VAL A 55 -0.08 4.86 9.34
N ARG A 56 0.44 5.75 10.18
CA ARG A 56 -0.09 7.12 10.28
C ARG A 56 0.32 7.95 9.07
N LEU A 57 1.60 7.89 8.67
CA LEU A 57 2.12 8.63 7.53
C LEU A 57 1.79 7.95 6.20
N GLY A 58 1.39 6.68 6.23
CA GLY A 58 1.08 5.92 5.03
C GLY A 58 2.29 5.61 4.17
N ARG A 59 3.44 5.37 4.77
CA ARG A 59 4.69 5.09 4.08
C ARG A 59 5.24 3.72 4.46
N TYR A 60 5.83 3.04 3.50
CA TYR A 60 6.49 1.78 3.73
C TYR A 60 7.88 1.75 3.10
N HIS A 61 8.72 0.83 3.59
CA HIS A 61 10.04 0.58 3.03
C HIS A 61 10.45 -0.84 3.37
N CYS A 62 10.89 -1.60 2.36
CA CYS A 62 11.52 -2.91 2.57
C CYS A 62 13.03 -2.75 2.48
N PHE A 63 13.73 -3.13 3.54
CA PHE A 63 15.20 -3.00 3.60
C PHE A 63 15.93 -4.06 2.79
N VAL A 64 15.22 -5.08 2.31
CA VAL A 64 15.82 -6.16 1.50
C VAL A 64 15.63 -5.90 0.01
N CYS A 65 14.38 -5.70 -0.44
CA CYS A 65 14.11 -5.51 -1.87
C CYS A 65 14.10 -4.03 -2.30
N GLY A 66 14.16 -3.10 -1.36
CA GLY A 66 14.21 -1.67 -1.65
C GLY A 66 12.88 -1.05 -2.07
N SER A 67 11.79 -1.82 -2.09
CA SER A 67 10.47 -1.27 -2.41
C SER A 67 10.05 -0.27 -1.35
N ARG A 68 9.53 0.88 -1.78
CA ARG A 68 9.09 1.94 -0.87
C ARG A 68 8.03 2.80 -1.53
N GLY A 69 7.28 3.54 -0.72
CA GLY A 69 6.25 4.45 -1.21
C GLY A 69 5.06 4.54 -0.27
N HIS A 70 3.91 4.85 -0.82
CA HIS A 70 2.64 4.95 -0.10
C HIS A 70 1.77 3.72 -0.38
N ALA A 71 0.51 3.78 0.04
CA ALA A 71 -0.41 2.64 -0.05
C ALA A 71 -0.61 2.14 -1.49
N VAL A 72 -0.80 3.06 -2.44
CA VAL A 72 -1.03 2.69 -3.84
C VAL A 72 0.22 2.06 -4.45
N GLU A 73 1.41 2.61 -4.15
CA GLU A 73 2.68 2.06 -4.61
C GLU A 73 2.89 0.65 -4.06
N LEU A 74 2.51 0.41 -2.81
CA LEU A 74 2.60 -0.91 -2.21
C LEU A 74 1.70 -1.91 -2.96
N TRP A 75 0.45 -1.56 -3.20
CA TRP A 75 -0.48 -2.40 -3.94
C TRP A 75 0.03 -2.67 -5.35
N SER A 76 0.51 -1.63 -6.03
CA SER A 76 1.11 -1.74 -7.36
C SER A 76 2.27 -2.73 -7.38
N ALA A 77 3.17 -2.64 -6.40
CA ALA A 77 4.34 -3.51 -6.31
C ALA A 77 3.95 -4.97 -6.05
N VAL A 78 2.99 -5.21 -5.15
CA VAL A 78 2.56 -6.56 -4.81
C VAL A 78 1.81 -7.20 -5.98
N ARG A 79 0.93 -6.45 -6.64
CA ARG A 79 0.11 -6.95 -7.74
C ARG A 79 0.85 -7.01 -9.07
N GLY A 80 1.95 -6.27 -9.20
CA GLY A 80 2.67 -6.18 -10.47
C GLY A 80 1.90 -5.40 -11.54
N VAL A 81 1.13 -4.40 -11.13
CA VAL A 81 0.36 -3.53 -12.03
C VAL A 81 0.84 -2.09 -11.91
N ASN A 82 0.49 -1.23 -12.88
CA ASN A 82 0.87 0.18 -12.79
C ASN A 82 0.04 0.92 -11.73
N LEU A 83 0.45 2.15 -11.39
CA LEU A 83 -0.19 2.93 -10.34
C LEU A 83 -1.66 3.22 -10.64
N HIS A 84 -1.99 3.49 -11.89
CA HIS A 84 -3.38 3.76 -12.30
C HIS A 84 -4.26 2.53 -12.02
N ALA A 85 -3.84 1.35 -12.48
CA ALA A 85 -4.57 0.11 -12.26
C ALA A 85 -4.65 -0.22 -10.76
N ALA A 86 -3.57 0.00 -10.01
CA ALA A 86 -3.54 -0.23 -8.58
C ALA A 86 -4.57 0.64 -7.85
N ALA A 87 -4.64 1.93 -8.20
CA ALA A 87 -5.59 2.85 -7.58
C ALA A 87 -7.04 2.43 -7.87
N VAL A 88 -7.34 2.06 -9.11
CA VAL A 88 -8.68 1.61 -9.49
C VAL A 88 -9.05 0.32 -8.75
N GLU A 89 -8.15 -0.67 -8.72
CA GLU A 89 -8.39 -1.93 -7.99
C GLU A 89 -8.68 -1.69 -6.52
N LEU A 90 -7.87 -0.86 -5.86
CA LEU A 90 -8.06 -0.58 -4.44
C LEU A 90 -9.39 0.12 -4.16
N CYS A 91 -9.76 1.08 -4.98
CA CYS A 91 -11.03 1.77 -4.83
C CYS A 91 -12.20 0.78 -4.96
N GLN A 92 -12.13 -0.11 -5.94
CA GLN A 92 -13.16 -1.13 -6.14
C GLN A 92 -13.24 -2.12 -4.97
N LEU A 93 -12.09 -2.59 -4.49
CA LEU A 93 -12.03 -3.54 -3.37
C LEU A 93 -12.56 -2.95 -2.08
N LEU A 94 -12.30 -1.67 -1.83
CA LEU A 94 -12.67 -1.00 -0.59
C LEU A 94 -14.01 -0.28 -0.68
N GLY A 95 -14.70 -0.39 -1.82
CA GLY A 95 -16.01 0.25 -2.01
C GLY A 95 -15.93 1.77 -2.06
N VAL A 96 -14.80 2.31 -2.49
CA VAL A 96 -14.57 3.75 -2.63
C VAL A 96 -14.75 4.14 -4.08
N GLU A 97 -15.43 5.25 -4.34
CA GLU A 97 -15.55 5.78 -5.70
C GLU A 97 -14.19 6.27 -6.18
N VAL A 98 -13.82 5.93 -7.44
CA VAL A 98 -12.55 6.35 -8.02
C VAL A 98 -12.56 7.87 -8.24
N PRO A 99 -11.62 8.62 -7.63
CA PRO A 99 -11.56 10.07 -7.80
C PRO A 99 -10.89 10.44 -9.11
N TRP A 100 -11.66 10.52 -10.18
CA TRP A 100 -11.15 10.89 -11.49
C TRP A 100 -10.82 12.37 -11.56
N VAL A 101 -9.71 12.69 -12.21
CA VAL A 101 -9.38 14.09 -12.51
C VAL A 101 -10.24 14.54 -13.68
N ARG A 102 -11.02 15.59 -13.47
CA ARG A 102 -11.81 16.21 -14.52
C ARG A 102 -11.05 17.39 -15.10
N ARG A 103 -10.82 17.36 -16.40
CA ARG A 103 -10.20 18.47 -17.12
C ARG A 103 -11.25 19.16 -17.98
N TRP A 104 -11.38 20.45 -17.77
CA TRP A 104 -12.26 21.32 -18.52
C TRP A 104 -11.51 22.51 -19.05
#